data_56e6cfaef03b4557530d5b1140d67bcf
#
_entry.id   56e6cfaef03b4557530d5b1140d67bcf
#
_cell.length_a   1.000
_cell.length_b   1.000
_cell.length_c   1.000
_cell.angle_alpha   90.00
_cell.angle_beta   90.00
_cell.angle_gamma   90.00
#
_symmetry.space_group_name_H-M   'P 1'
#
loop_
_entity.id
_entity.type
_entity.pdbx_description
1 polymer ?
#
loop_
_entity_poly.entity_id
_entity_poly.type
_entity_poly.pdbx_seq_one_letter_code
_entity_poly.pdbx_strand_id
1 'polypeptide(L)'
;DLADALMASKLAEVNTMIQQFQKTSQALRYSMIPTVAAVDGLALGGGCEFVMHCDRAVATLESYIGLVEAGVGLLPAGGGCKEFALKAAQNAKDGDPFPLLKHYFQTVAMAELAKSAEQAKELAYLRRADTIVMNHFELLHVAKAQALALAESGYRPPLHAHQIPVAGDAGIATIQAQLVNLREGDFISEHDYLIGHKIAHVMCGGDLTPGSLVDEEWLLELERAAFMELIATEKTQERIAHTLKTGKPLRN
;
A
#
# COMPACT_ATOMS: atom_id res chain seq x y z
N ASP A 1 -16.68 17.68 -25.68
CA ASP A 1 -16.41 18.94 -25.00
C ASP A 1 -14.93 19.07 -24.68
N LEU A 2 -14.35 20.29 -24.75
CA LEU A 2 -12.90 20.54 -24.52
C LEU A 2 -12.48 20.18 -23.10
N ALA A 3 -13.37 20.34 -22.14
CA ALA A 3 -13.15 19.97 -20.74
C ALA A 3 -13.04 18.44 -20.57
N ASP A 4 -13.89 17.69 -21.25
CA ASP A 4 -13.88 16.22 -21.21
C ASP A 4 -12.62 15.66 -21.89
N ALA A 5 -12.19 16.28 -23.00
CA ALA A 5 -10.96 15.90 -23.69
C ALA A 5 -9.70 16.22 -22.86
N LEU A 6 -9.68 17.34 -22.14
CA LEU A 6 -8.61 17.71 -21.20
C LEU A 6 -8.56 16.79 -19.97
N MET A 7 -9.73 16.39 -19.47
CA MET A 7 -9.82 15.41 -18.37
C MET A 7 -9.36 14.03 -18.83
N ALA A 8 -9.77 13.56 -20.01
CA ALA A 8 -9.32 12.30 -20.57
C ALA A 8 -7.79 12.26 -20.80
N SER A 9 -7.20 13.38 -21.30
CA SER A 9 -5.74 13.49 -21.45
C SER A 9 -5.02 13.41 -20.11
N LYS A 10 -5.50 14.11 -19.08
CA LYS A 10 -4.92 14.05 -17.73
C LYS A 10 -5.03 12.68 -17.09
N LEU A 11 -6.14 11.98 -17.27
CA LEU A 11 -6.31 10.62 -16.75
C LEU A 11 -5.34 9.64 -17.41
N ALA A 12 -5.08 9.76 -18.71
CA ALA A 12 -4.07 8.93 -19.38
C ALA A 12 -2.66 9.19 -18.84
N GLU A 13 -2.31 10.44 -18.59
CA GLU A 13 -1.04 10.83 -17.97
C GLU A 13 -0.92 10.25 -16.55
N VAL A 14 -1.98 10.36 -15.74
CA VAL A 14 -2.03 9.80 -14.38
C VAL A 14 -1.83 8.27 -14.44
N ASN A 15 -2.52 7.57 -15.33
CA ASN A 15 -2.33 6.12 -15.48
C ASN A 15 -0.87 5.77 -15.81
N THR A 16 -0.23 6.53 -16.70
CA THR A 16 1.18 6.35 -17.04
C THR A 16 2.09 6.62 -15.83
N MET A 17 1.80 7.65 -15.04
CA MET A 17 2.54 7.96 -13.81
C MET A 17 2.43 6.83 -12.78
N ILE A 18 1.23 6.29 -12.55
CA ILE A 18 1.04 5.17 -11.61
C ILE A 18 1.79 3.92 -12.10
N GLN A 19 1.68 3.61 -13.40
CA GLN A 19 2.42 2.49 -13.97
C GLN A 19 3.94 2.66 -13.78
N GLN A 20 4.47 3.87 -14.01
CA GLN A 20 5.90 4.14 -13.80
C GLN A 20 6.29 4.03 -12.32
N PHE A 21 5.40 4.48 -11.41
CA PHE A 21 5.61 4.35 -9.98
C PHE A 21 5.69 2.86 -9.58
N GLN A 22 4.74 2.04 -10.03
CA GLN A 22 4.75 0.59 -9.81
C GLN A 22 6.03 -0.05 -10.33
N LYS A 23 6.48 0.29 -11.54
CA LYS A 23 7.76 -0.19 -12.09
C LYS A 23 8.95 0.20 -11.23
N THR A 24 8.95 1.40 -10.66
CA THR A 24 10.02 1.87 -9.77
C THR A 24 10.01 1.09 -8.45
N SER A 25 8.85 0.86 -7.86
CA SER A 25 8.69 0.03 -6.67
C SER A 25 9.20 -1.40 -6.89
N GLN A 26 8.82 -2.01 -8.02
CA GLN A 26 9.32 -3.33 -8.40
C GLN A 26 10.84 -3.34 -8.67
N ALA A 27 11.38 -2.28 -9.27
CA ALA A 27 12.82 -2.16 -9.49
C ALA A 27 13.61 -2.06 -8.17
N LEU A 28 13.04 -1.44 -7.13
CA LEU A 28 13.64 -1.45 -5.78
C LEU A 28 13.62 -2.87 -5.20
N ARG A 29 12.49 -3.56 -5.27
CA ARG A 29 12.31 -4.88 -4.69
C ARG A 29 13.20 -5.96 -5.32
N TYR A 30 13.37 -5.90 -6.65
CA TYR A 30 14.10 -6.89 -7.44
C TYR A 30 15.46 -6.38 -7.91
N SER A 31 15.98 -5.35 -7.24
CA SER A 31 17.30 -4.81 -7.53
C SER A 31 18.38 -5.87 -7.35
N MET A 32 19.34 -5.91 -8.29
CA MET A 32 20.51 -6.80 -8.19
C MET A 32 21.52 -6.34 -7.13
N ILE A 33 21.32 -5.16 -6.57
CA ILE A 33 22.08 -4.62 -5.43
C ILE A 33 21.13 -4.36 -4.27
N PRO A 34 21.57 -4.52 -3.01
CA PRO A 34 20.71 -4.28 -1.85
C PRO A 34 20.15 -2.86 -1.82
N THR A 35 18.88 -2.75 -1.49
CA THR A 35 18.18 -1.47 -1.28
C THR A 35 17.86 -1.30 0.19
N VAL A 36 18.23 -0.15 0.77
CA VAL A 36 17.94 0.17 2.18
C VAL A 36 17.29 1.55 2.26
N ALA A 37 16.06 1.60 2.77
CA ALA A 37 15.37 2.84 3.03
C ALA A 37 15.87 3.46 4.33
N ALA A 38 16.32 4.71 4.29
CA ALA A 38 16.61 5.52 5.47
C ALA A 38 15.43 6.46 5.71
N VAL A 39 14.68 6.23 6.79
CA VAL A 39 13.42 6.93 7.06
C VAL A 39 13.60 7.89 8.23
N ASP A 40 13.35 9.18 7.96
CA ASP A 40 13.36 10.26 8.97
C ASP A 40 12.11 11.13 8.79
N GLY A 41 11.33 11.31 9.84
CA GLY A 41 10.11 12.10 9.80
C GLY A 41 8.97 11.38 9.10
N LEU A 42 8.50 11.87 7.94
CA LEU A 42 7.28 11.40 7.27
C LEU A 42 7.60 10.49 6.08
N ALA A 43 7.14 9.24 6.13
CA ALA A 43 7.10 8.32 4.99
C ALA A 43 5.64 7.89 4.75
N LEU A 44 4.88 8.73 4.04
CA LEU A 44 3.44 8.58 3.85
C LEU A 44 3.12 8.22 2.40
N GLY A 45 2.06 7.44 2.20
CA GLY A 45 1.60 7.08 0.86
C GLY A 45 2.70 6.44 0.03
N GLY A 46 2.99 6.99 -1.13
CA GLY A 46 4.07 6.51 -2.01
C GLY A 46 5.44 6.42 -1.36
N GLY A 47 5.75 7.28 -0.36
CA GLY A 47 6.97 7.17 0.43
C GLY A 47 6.99 5.89 1.28
N CYS A 48 5.85 5.53 1.88
CA CYS A 48 5.69 4.26 2.59
C CYS A 48 5.80 3.07 1.63
N GLU A 49 5.22 3.16 0.44
CA GLU A 49 5.31 2.11 -0.58
C GLU A 49 6.78 1.85 -0.99
N PHE A 50 7.59 2.87 -1.17
CA PHE A 50 9.04 2.68 -1.43
C PHE A 50 9.75 2.00 -0.27
N VAL A 51 9.44 2.38 0.98
CA VAL A 51 9.99 1.71 2.18
C VAL A 51 9.63 0.23 2.20
N MET A 52 8.37 -0.12 1.89
CA MET A 52 7.90 -1.51 1.85
C MET A 52 8.59 -2.35 0.78
N HIS A 53 9.05 -1.73 -0.32
CA HIS A 53 9.71 -2.41 -1.43
C HIS A 53 11.25 -2.51 -1.29
N CYS A 54 11.87 -1.81 -0.35
CA CYS A 54 13.29 -1.99 -0.06
C CYS A 54 13.57 -3.31 0.67
N ASP A 55 14.79 -3.83 0.58
CA ASP A 55 15.21 -5.05 1.29
C ASP A 55 15.18 -4.85 2.81
N ARG A 56 15.59 -3.66 3.25
CA ARG A 56 15.58 -3.25 4.67
C ARG A 56 15.16 -1.79 4.78
N ALA A 57 14.69 -1.46 5.97
CA ALA A 57 14.53 -0.08 6.38
C ALA A 57 15.32 0.18 7.66
N VAL A 58 15.86 1.37 7.76
CA VAL A 58 16.38 1.96 8.99
C VAL A 58 15.56 3.21 9.23
N ALA A 59 14.84 3.27 10.34
CA ALA A 59 13.93 4.37 10.66
C ALA A 59 14.32 5.03 11.99
N THR A 60 14.21 6.36 12.07
CA THR A 60 14.24 7.02 13.37
C THR A 60 13.01 6.66 14.18
N LEU A 61 13.13 6.55 15.50
CA LEU A 61 12.03 6.14 16.37
C LEU A 61 10.77 6.99 16.15
N GLU A 62 10.93 8.28 15.95
CA GLU A 62 9.85 9.28 15.84
C GLU A 62 9.29 9.40 14.40
N SER A 63 9.63 8.47 13.50
CA SER A 63 9.12 8.48 12.13
C SER A 63 7.63 8.13 12.08
N TYR A 64 6.90 8.85 11.23
CA TYR A 64 5.50 8.60 10.90
C TYR A 64 5.43 7.85 9.57
N ILE A 65 4.90 6.66 9.58
CA ILE A 65 4.90 5.76 8.43
C ILE A 65 3.49 5.22 8.19
N GLY A 66 2.98 5.31 6.96
CA GLY A 66 1.65 4.78 6.67
C GLY A 66 1.17 4.98 5.23
N LEU A 67 0.24 4.13 4.84
CA LEU A 67 -0.54 4.25 3.60
C LEU A 67 -1.79 5.07 3.91
N VAL A 68 -1.80 6.32 3.48
CA VAL A 68 -2.81 7.32 3.87
C VAL A 68 -3.76 7.71 2.74
N GLU A 69 -3.68 7.01 1.62
CA GLU A 69 -4.42 7.30 0.38
C GLU A 69 -5.93 7.28 0.57
N ALA A 70 -6.46 6.37 1.40
CA ALA A 70 -7.89 6.29 1.68
C ALA A 70 -8.44 7.59 2.31
N GLY A 71 -7.60 8.31 3.06
CA GLY A 71 -7.95 9.62 3.63
C GLY A 71 -8.21 10.70 2.60
N VAL A 72 -7.66 10.58 1.39
CA VAL A 72 -7.85 11.51 0.27
C VAL A 72 -8.73 10.94 -0.84
N GLY A 73 -9.41 9.82 -0.60
CA GLY A 73 -10.35 9.24 -1.56
C GLY A 73 -9.74 8.26 -2.56
N LEU A 74 -8.51 7.82 -2.34
CA LEU A 74 -7.77 6.91 -3.21
C LEU A 74 -7.41 5.61 -2.47
N LEU A 75 -6.75 4.71 -3.17
CA LEU A 75 -6.10 3.54 -2.58
C LEU A 75 -4.59 3.58 -2.90
N PRO A 76 -3.74 2.89 -2.12
CA PRO A 76 -2.33 2.72 -2.45
C PRO A 76 -2.19 1.99 -3.78
N ALA A 77 -1.54 2.59 -4.76
CA ALA A 77 -1.40 2.02 -6.10
C ALA A 77 0.03 1.98 -6.64
N GLY A 78 1.01 2.25 -5.80
CA GLY A 78 2.42 2.03 -6.09
C GLY A 78 2.92 0.64 -5.65
N GLY A 79 2.01 -0.25 -5.30
CA GLY A 79 2.25 -1.61 -4.84
C GLY A 79 1.91 -1.85 -3.36
N GLY A 80 1.31 -0.88 -2.66
CA GLY A 80 1.02 -1.01 -1.23
C GLY A 80 0.00 -2.08 -0.90
N CYS A 81 -1.11 -2.14 -1.63
CA CYS A 81 -2.12 -3.21 -1.47
C CYS A 81 -1.53 -4.57 -1.86
N LYS A 82 -0.79 -4.63 -2.96
CA LYS A 82 -0.08 -5.83 -3.42
C LYS A 82 0.90 -6.34 -2.36
N GLU A 83 1.69 -5.47 -1.73
CA GLU A 83 2.63 -5.85 -0.66
C GLU A 83 1.91 -6.46 0.55
N PHE A 84 0.77 -5.92 0.94
CA PHE A 84 -0.01 -6.50 2.03
C PHE A 84 -0.67 -7.83 1.65
N ALA A 85 -1.18 -7.97 0.42
CA ALA A 85 -1.70 -9.24 -0.08
C ALA A 85 -0.60 -10.32 -0.11
N LEU A 86 0.57 -9.98 -0.66
CA LEU A 86 1.74 -10.86 -0.69
C LEU A 86 2.21 -11.24 0.73
N LYS A 87 2.28 -10.27 1.63
CA LYS A 87 2.66 -10.49 3.03
C LYS A 87 1.65 -11.39 3.76
N ALA A 88 0.35 -11.23 3.50
CA ALA A 88 -0.67 -12.12 4.04
C ALA A 88 -0.50 -13.55 3.54
N ALA A 89 -0.26 -13.73 2.24
CA ALA A 89 -0.02 -15.05 1.65
C ALA A 89 1.25 -15.71 2.19
N GLN A 90 2.36 -14.98 2.30
CA GLN A 90 3.64 -15.49 2.80
C GLN A 90 3.61 -15.89 4.28
N ASN A 91 2.77 -15.26 5.09
CA ASN A 91 2.66 -15.51 6.53
C ASN A 91 1.37 -16.27 6.90
N ALA A 92 0.63 -16.75 5.90
CA ALA A 92 -0.59 -17.50 6.11
C ALA A 92 -0.34 -18.77 6.93
N LYS A 93 -1.12 -18.95 7.98
CA LYS A 93 -1.16 -20.23 8.72
C LYS A 93 -2.10 -21.18 7.97
N ASP A 94 -1.69 -22.41 7.84
CA ASP A 94 -2.48 -23.46 7.18
C ASP A 94 -2.89 -23.14 5.72
N GLY A 95 -2.15 -22.22 5.08
CA GLY A 95 -2.37 -21.82 3.69
C GLY A 95 -3.51 -20.83 3.46
N ASP A 96 -4.22 -20.39 4.51
CA ASP A 96 -5.29 -19.38 4.39
C ASP A 96 -4.75 -17.95 4.65
N PRO A 97 -4.65 -17.09 3.63
CA PRO A 97 -4.18 -15.72 3.80
C PRO A 97 -5.23 -14.79 4.43
N PHE A 98 -6.51 -15.16 4.45
CA PHE A 98 -7.61 -14.25 4.74
C PHE A 98 -7.57 -13.61 6.13
N PRO A 99 -7.25 -14.33 7.23
CA PRO A 99 -7.20 -13.71 8.56
C PRO A 99 -6.20 -12.55 8.66
N LEU A 100 -5.00 -12.70 8.07
CA LEU A 100 -3.99 -11.66 8.02
C LEU A 100 -4.37 -10.55 7.03
N LEU A 101 -4.89 -10.92 5.87
CA LEU A 101 -5.35 -9.99 4.85
C LEU A 101 -6.44 -9.07 5.39
N LYS A 102 -7.40 -9.59 6.16
CA LYS A 102 -8.44 -8.81 6.81
C LYS A 102 -7.87 -7.78 7.80
N HIS A 103 -6.85 -8.17 8.57
CA HIS A 103 -6.16 -7.25 9.48
C HIS A 103 -5.46 -6.14 8.68
N TYR A 104 -4.71 -6.48 7.65
CA TYR A 104 -4.03 -5.49 6.79
C TYR A 104 -5.01 -4.61 6.00
N PHE A 105 -6.15 -5.18 5.58
CA PHE A 105 -7.22 -4.40 4.98
C PHE A 105 -7.69 -3.27 5.91
N GLN A 106 -7.92 -3.56 7.19
CA GLN A 106 -8.31 -2.53 8.16
C GLN A 106 -7.27 -1.42 8.25
N THR A 107 -5.98 -1.76 8.35
CA THR A 107 -4.88 -0.80 8.36
C THR A 107 -4.92 0.14 7.14
N VAL A 108 -5.11 -0.40 5.94
CA VAL A 108 -5.14 0.39 4.69
C VAL A 108 -6.44 1.19 4.56
N ALA A 109 -7.59 0.56 4.78
CA ALA A 109 -8.90 1.20 4.58
C ALA A 109 -9.16 2.34 5.59
N MET A 110 -8.63 2.22 6.80
CA MET A 110 -8.70 3.27 7.82
C MET A 110 -7.60 4.32 7.69
N ALA A 111 -6.71 4.18 6.69
CA ALA A 111 -5.53 5.04 6.53
C ALA A 111 -4.73 5.18 7.83
N GLU A 112 -4.51 4.04 8.52
CA GLU A 112 -3.82 4.05 9.80
C GLU A 112 -2.39 4.52 9.66
N LEU A 113 -2.04 5.54 10.43
CA LEU A 113 -0.74 6.16 10.47
C LEU A 113 0.02 5.71 11.71
N ALA A 114 1.13 5.01 11.52
CA ALA A 114 2.07 4.75 12.60
C ALA A 114 2.74 6.06 13.06
N LYS A 115 2.70 6.31 14.36
CA LYS A 115 3.25 7.52 14.99
C LYS A 115 4.67 7.30 15.55
N SER A 116 5.20 6.11 15.32
CA SER A 116 6.58 5.74 15.63
C SER A 116 7.01 4.56 14.76
N ALA A 117 8.31 4.36 14.64
CA ALA A 117 8.85 3.23 13.91
C ALA A 117 8.49 1.86 14.59
N GLU A 118 8.31 1.83 15.91
CA GLU A 118 7.83 0.64 16.61
C GLU A 118 6.38 0.33 16.22
N GLN A 119 5.49 1.32 16.24
CA GLN A 119 4.12 1.14 15.78
C GLN A 119 4.05 0.76 14.29
N ALA A 120 4.99 1.25 13.46
CA ALA A 120 5.07 0.86 12.05
C ALA A 120 5.40 -0.63 11.88
N LYS A 121 6.12 -1.26 12.80
CA LYS A 121 6.29 -2.73 12.85
C LYS A 121 5.00 -3.44 13.24
N GLU A 122 4.25 -2.92 14.19
CA GLU A 122 2.96 -3.48 14.61
C GLU A 122 1.93 -3.44 13.47
N LEU A 123 1.87 -2.31 12.75
CA LEU A 123 1.01 -2.13 11.56
C LEU A 123 1.55 -2.80 10.30
N ALA A 124 2.68 -3.49 10.40
CA ALA A 124 3.34 -4.22 9.31
C ALA A 124 3.81 -3.36 8.13
N TYR A 125 3.95 -2.05 8.29
CA TYR A 125 4.66 -1.20 7.32
C TYR A 125 6.15 -1.48 7.34
N LEU A 126 6.74 -1.66 8.52
CA LEU A 126 8.10 -2.14 8.69
C LEU A 126 8.13 -3.63 9.03
N ARG A 127 9.21 -4.29 8.67
CA ARG A 127 9.46 -5.70 9.03
C ARG A 127 10.05 -5.77 10.44
N ARG A 128 9.91 -6.91 11.10
CA ARG A 128 10.56 -7.13 12.40
C ARG A 128 12.08 -6.98 12.35
N ALA A 129 12.69 -7.31 11.20
CA ALA A 129 14.12 -7.23 10.98
C ALA A 129 14.61 -5.80 10.63
N ASP A 130 13.71 -4.85 10.38
CA ASP A 130 14.08 -3.47 10.12
C ASP A 130 14.62 -2.80 11.38
N THR A 131 15.60 -1.92 11.23
CA THR A 131 16.32 -1.30 12.34
C THR A 131 15.68 0.01 12.74
N ILE A 132 15.61 0.27 14.03
CA ILE A 132 15.18 1.54 14.59
C ILE A 132 16.40 2.21 15.24
N VAL A 133 16.62 3.48 14.92
CA VAL A 133 17.68 4.30 15.51
C VAL A 133 17.06 5.39 16.40
N MET A 134 17.67 5.59 17.57
CA MET A 134 17.22 6.62 18.51
C MET A 134 17.80 8.00 18.19
N ASN A 135 18.99 8.01 17.59
CA ASN A 135 19.68 9.24 17.21
C ASN A 135 19.59 9.41 15.69
N HIS A 136 18.86 10.41 15.23
CA HIS A 136 18.67 10.66 13.81
C HIS A 136 20.00 10.97 13.06
N PHE A 137 21.01 11.48 13.74
CA PHE A 137 22.33 11.72 13.13
C PHE A 137 23.06 10.43 12.73
N GLU A 138 22.67 9.29 13.31
CA GLU A 138 23.24 7.97 12.96
C GLU A 138 22.49 7.29 11.81
N LEU A 139 21.32 7.79 11.41
CA LEU A 139 20.44 7.15 10.44
C LEU A 139 21.16 6.73 9.16
N LEU A 140 21.81 7.67 8.49
CA LEU A 140 22.50 7.39 7.22
C LEU A 140 23.71 6.48 7.41
N HIS A 141 24.44 6.60 8.54
CA HIS A 141 25.54 5.71 8.85
C HIS A 141 25.07 4.27 9.02
N VAL A 142 24.01 4.05 9.80
CA VAL A 142 23.43 2.71 10.03
C VAL A 142 22.82 2.14 8.75
N ALA A 143 22.10 2.95 7.98
CA ALA A 143 21.51 2.52 6.71
C ALA A 143 22.60 2.08 5.70
N LYS A 144 23.67 2.86 5.57
CA LYS A 144 24.83 2.52 4.74
C LYS A 144 25.52 1.24 5.22
N ALA A 145 25.74 1.10 6.53
CA ALA A 145 26.34 -0.11 7.10
C ALA A 145 25.50 -1.35 6.80
N GLN A 146 24.18 -1.26 6.90
CA GLN A 146 23.29 -2.37 6.51
C GLN A 146 23.34 -2.70 5.03
N ALA A 147 23.37 -1.71 4.14
CA ALA A 147 23.49 -1.95 2.71
C ALA A 147 24.80 -2.66 2.38
N LEU A 148 25.91 -2.23 2.98
CA LEU A 148 27.21 -2.88 2.81
C LEU A 148 27.22 -4.31 3.36
N ALA A 149 26.68 -4.52 4.57
CA ALA A 149 26.59 -5.85 5.18
C ALA A 149 25.76 -6.82 4.32
N LEU A 150 24.64 -6.36 3.76
CA LEU A 150 23.86 -7.16 2.81
C LEU A 150 24.68 -7.52 1.57
N ALA A 151 25.34 -6.53 0.96
CA ALA A 151 26.16 -6.75 -0.25
C ALA A 151 27.30 -7.75 -0.01
N GLU A 152 27.98 -7.64 1.13
CA GLU A 152 29.13 -8.50 1.51
C GLU A 152 28.70 -9.90 1.96
N SER A 153 27.44 -10.09 2.37
CA SER A 153 26.91 -11.38 2.82
C SER A 153 26.39 -12.28 1.69
N GLY A 154 26.70 -11.98 0.44
CA GLY A 154 26.24 -12.76 -0.72
C GLY A 154 24.79 -12.47 -1.09
N TYR A 155 24.41 -11.21 -1.09
CA TYR A 155 23.07 -10.75 -1.42
C TYR A 155 22.53 -11.38 -2.70
N ARG A 156 21.26 -11.75 -2.65
CA ARG A 156 20.46 -12.14 -3.80
C ARG A 156 19.09 -11.46 -3.72
N PRO A 157 18.60 -10.86 -4.80
CA PRO A 157 17.24 -10.33 -4.81
C PRO A 157 16.22 -11.45 -4.55
N PRO A 158 15.07 -11.13 -3.98
CA PRO A 158 13.99 -12.10 -3.85
C PRO A 158 13.55 -12.59 -5.23
N LEU A 159 12.99 -13.79 -5.28
CA LEU A 159 12.36 -14.30 -6.51
C LEU A 159 10.99 -13.63 -6.68
N HIS A 160 10.62 -13.40 -7.94
CA HIS A 160 9.27 -12.93 -8.27
C HIS A 160 8.22 -13.91 -7.76
N ALA A 161 7.19 -13.38 -7.12
CA ALA A 161 6.09 -14.20 -6.63
C ALA A 161 5.06 -14.44 -7.76
N HIS A 162 5.00 -15.68 -8.24
CA HIS A 162 4.11 -16.10 -9.32
C HIS A 162 2.93 -16.98 -8.87
N GLN A 163 2.88 -17.33 -7.59
CA GLN A 163 1.87 -18.22 -7.02
C GLN A 163 1.39 -17.68 -5.68
N ILE A 164 0.75 -16.51 -5.72
CA ILE A 164 0.19 -15.85 -4.54
C ILE A 164 -1.24 -16.35 -4.37
N PRO A 165 -1.55 -17.14 -3.33
CA PRO A 165 -2.92 -17.53 -3.05
C PRO A 165 -3.74 -16.32 -2.62
N VAL A 166 -4.92 -16.16 -3.21
CA VAL A 166 -5.82 -15.03 -2.94
C VAL A 166 -7.10 -15.49 -2.25
N ALA A 167 -7.72 -14.57 -1.49
CA ALA A 167 -8.98 -14.85 -0.79
C ALA A 167 -10.20 -14.82 -1.73
N GLY A 168 -10.07 -14.20 -2.90
CA GLY A 168 -11.07 -14.15 -3.94
C GLY A 168 -12.42 -13.55 -3.52
N ASP A 169 -13.45 -13.94 -4.20
CA ASP A 169 -14.83 -13.44 -4.05
C ASP A 169 -15.40 -13.64 -2.63
N ALA A 170 -15.11 -14.74 -1.97
CA ALA A 170 -15.55 -15.00 -0.60
C ALA A 170 -14.89 -14.03 0.41
N GLY A 171 -13.60 -13.71 0.21
CA GLY A 171 -12.91 -12.70 1.00
C GLY A 171 -13.51 -11.31 0.79
N ILE A 172 -13.78 -10.93 -0.45
CA ILE A 172 -14.44 -9.67 -0.81
C ILE A 172 -15.82 -9.60 -0.13
N ALA A 173 -16.65 -10.63 -0.27
CA ALA A 173 -17.99 -10.66 0.31
C ALA A 173 -17.97 -10.52 1.84
N THR A 174 -17.01 -11.16 2.50
CA THR A 174 -16.86 -11.09 3.96
C THR A 174 -16.49 -9.66 4.43
N ILE A 175 -15.56 -9.00 3.74
CA ILE A 175 -15.17 -7.61 4.03
C ILE A 175 -16.32 -6.67 3.69
N GLN A 176 -16.98 -6.88 2.55
CA GLN A 176 -18.10 -6.06 2.11
C GLN A 176 -19.26 -6.08 3.12
N ALA A 177 -19.56 -7.23 3.71
CA ALA A 177 -20.59 -7.32 4.77
C ALA A 177 -20.25 -6.42 5.98
N GLN A 178 -18.96 -6.29 6.34
CA GLN A 178 -18.53 -5.38 7.40
C GLN A 178 -18.64 -3.92 6.98
N LEU A 179 -18.23 -3.59 5.74
CA LEU A 179 -18.36 -2.23 5.21
C LEU A 179 -19.82 -1.79 5.13
N VAL A 180 -20.75 -2.68 4.75
CA VAL A 180 -22.20 -2.40 4.78
C VAL A 180 -22.65 -2.05 6.20
N ASN A 181 -22.26 -2.83 7.21
CA ASN A 181 -22.62 -2.54 8.59
C ASN A 181 -22.08 -1.18 9.07
N LEU A 182 -20.86 -0.82 8.67
CA LEU A 182 -20.29 0.48 9.01
C LEU A 182 -21.01 1.63 8.32
N ARG A 183 -21.42 1.44 7.06
CA ARG A 183 -22.17 2.44 6.29
C ARG A 183 -23.59 2.62 6.87
N GLU A 184 -24.33 1.53 7.07
CA GLU A 184 -25.69 1.57 7.64
C GLU A 184 -25.72 2.13 9.07
N GLY A 185 -24.60 2.04 9.79
CA GLY A 185 -24.41 2.64 11.12
C GLY A 185 -23.88 4.08 11.09
N ASP A 186 -23.77 4.71 9.92
CA ASP A 186 -23.22 6.07 9.71
C ASP A 186 -21.77 6.27 10.22
N PHE A 187 -20.99 5.15 10.35
CA PHE A 187 -19.58 5.25 10.73
C PHE A 187 -18.67 5.62 9.55
N ILE A 188 -19.10 5.32 8.33
CA ILE A 188 -18.40 5.66 7.08
C ILE A 188 -19.40 6.24 6.07
N SER A 189 -18.90 7.12 5.17
CA SER A 189 -19.71 7.67 4.09
C SER A 189 -19.87 6.65 2.95
N GLU A 190 -20.79 6.92 2.01
CA GLU A 190 -20.94 6.13 0.78
C GLU A 190 -19.64 6.10 -0.03
N HIS A 191 -18.87 7.18 0.00
CA HIS A 191 -17.60 7.23 -0.71
C HIS A 191 -16.50 6.43 0.02
N ASP A 192 -16.47 6.44 1.36
CA ASP A 192 -15.59 5.57 2.14
C ASP A 192 -15.91 4.10 1.91
N TYR A 193 -17.20 3.75 1.78
CA TYR A 193 -17.64 2.41 1.40
C TYR A 193 -17.08 2.00 0.03
N LEU A 194 -17.19 2.88 -0.97
CA LEU A 194 -16.65 2.63 -2.31
C LEU A 194 -15.13 2.40 -2.27
N ILE A 195 -14.39 3.26 -1.56
CA ILE A 195 -12.93 3.14 -1.42
C ILE A 195 -12.57 1.81 -0.73
N GLY A 196 -13.23 1.51 0.39
CA GLY A 196 -13.01 0.26 1.13
C GLY A 196 -13.31 -0.97 0.27
N HIS A 197 -14.38 -0.95 -0.52
CA HIS A 197 -14.73 -2.02 -1.45
C HIS A 197 -13.62 -2.21 -2.51
N LYS A 198 -13.10 -1.13 -3.09
CA LYS A 198 -12.00 -1.19 -4.07
C LYS A 198 -10.70 -1.75 -3.44
N ILE A 199 -10.36 -1.32 -2.22
CA ILE A 199 -9.21 -1.88 -1.48
C ILE A 199 -9.41 -3.39 -1.24
N ALA A 200 -10.60 -3.81 -0.80
CA ALA A 200 -10.92 -5.22 -0.57
C ALA A 200 -10.80 -6.04 -1.85
N HIS A 201 -11.34 -5.54 -2.97
CA HIS A 201 -11.27 -6.18 -4.28
C HIS A 201 -9.81 -6.43 -4.70
N VAL A 202 -8.95 -5.41 -4.61
CA VAL A 202 -7.53 -5.52 -4.94
C VAL A 202 -6.82 -6.52 -4.03
N MET A 203 -6.94 -6.34 -2.71
CA MET A 203 -6.21 -7.15 -1.74
C MET A 203 -6.65 -8.62 -1.74
N CYS A 204 -7.92 -8.90 -2.06
CA CYS A 204 -8.43 -10.27 -2.20
C CYS A 204 -8.10 -10.90 -3.57
N GLY A 205 -7.48 -10.16 -4.50
CA GLY A 205 -7.06 -10.67 -5.81
C GLY A 205 -8.13 -10.61 -6.90
N GLY A 206 -9.19 -9.82 -6.70
CA GLY A 206 -10.29 -9.67 -7.65
C GLY A 206 -11.34 -10.76 -7.54
N ASP A 207 -12.23 -10.82 -8.54
CA ASP A 207 -13.37 -11.73 -8.59
C ASP A 207 -12.93 -13.16 -9.00
N LEU A 208 -12.04 -13.74 -8.23
CA LEU A 208 -11.52 -15.09 -8.40
C LEU A 208 -12.06 -16.01 -7.29
N THR A 209 -12.03 -17.31 -7.56
CA THR A 209 -12.34 -18.32 -6.54
C THR A 209 -11.28 -18.30 -5.43
N PRO A 210 -11.63 -18.46 -4.14
CA PRO A 210 -10.69 -18.56 -3.05
C PRO A 210 -9.61 -19.62 -3.29
N GLY A 211 -8.36 -19.28 -3.01
CA GLY A 211 -7.22 -20.14 -3.26
C GLY A 211 -6.68 -20.12 -4.68
N SER A 212 -7.30 -19.35 -5.60
CA SER A 212 -6.69 -19.08 -6.91
C SER A 212 -5.29 -18.48 -6.73
N LEU A 213 -4.38 -18.86 -7.63
CA LEU A 213 -3.01 -18.40 -7.63
C LEU A 213 -2.84 -17.29 -8.66
N VAL A 214 -2.30 -16.16 -8.22
CA VAL A 214 -1.99 -15.00 -9.08
C VAL A 214 -0.52 -14.62 -8.96
N ASP A 215 -0.04 -13.77 -9.84
CA ASP A 215 1.27 -13.14 -9.72
C ASP A 215 1.17 -11.68 -9.21
N GLU A 216 2.30 -11.05 -9.01
CA GLU A 216 2.34 -9.66 -8.55
C GLU A 216 1.80 -8.67 -9.58
N GLU A 217 2.01 -8.94 -10.88
CA GLU A 217 1.55 -8.05 -11.95
C GLU A 217 0.02 -7.99 -11.98
N TRP A 218 -0.66 -9.12 -11.80
CA TRP A 218 -2.11 -9.17 -11.64
C TRP A 218 -2.61 -8.23 -10.54
N LEU A 219 -1.99 -8.29 -9.35
CA LEU A 219 -2.37 -7.42 -8.23
C LEU A 219 -2.08 -5.94 -8.52
N LEU A 220 -0.96 -5.64 -9.18
CA LEU A 220 -0.60 -4.28 -9.59
C LEU A 220 -1.55 -3.72 -10.65
N GLU A 221 -2.04 -4.54 -11.58
CA GLU A 221 -3.07 -4.14 -12.54
C GLU A 221 -4.38 -3.81 -11.85
N LEU A 222 -4.82 -4.64 -10.89
CA LEU A 222 -6.01 -4.36 -10.09
C LEU A 222 -5.88 -3.05 -9.29
N GLU A 223 -4.72 -2.80 -8.65
CA GLU A 223 -4.46 -1.54 -7.95
C GLU A 223 -4.62 -0.34 -8.89
N ARG A 224 -3.95 -0.40 -10.05
CA ARG A 224 -3.96 0.69 -11.01
C ARG A 224 -5.36 0.94 -11.57
N ALA A 225 -6.09 -0.11 -11.92
CA ALA A 225 -7.47 0.00 -12.39
C ALA A 225 -8.38 0.65 -11.34
N ALA A 226 -8.33 0.16 -10.10
CA ALA A 226 -9.13 0.70 -9.01
C ALA A 226 -8.75 2.15 -8.66
N PHE A 227 -7.46 2.51 -8.70
CA PHE A 227 -7.01 3.88 -8.53
C PHE A 227 -7.59 4.80 -9.61
N MET A 228 -7.54 4.37 -10.88
CA MET A 228 -8.05 5.16 -12.00
C MET A 228 -9.57 5.35 -11.93
N GLU A 229 -10.31 4.38 -11.44
CA GLU A 229 -11.74 4.53 -11.20
C GLU A 229 -12.02 5.53 -10.07
N LEU A 230 -11.30 5.46 -8.97
CA LEU A 230 -11.49 6.37 -7.82
C LEU A 230 -11.14 7.81 -8.17
N ILE A 231 -10.00 8.07 -8.84
CA ILE A 231 -9.57 9.43 -9.18
C ILE A 231 -10.51 10.13 -10.16
N ALA A 232 -11.26 9.36 -10.95
CA ALA A 232 -12.27 9.89 -11.86
C ALA A 232 -13.55 10.34 -11.14
N THR A 233 -13.76 9.98 -9.87
CA THR A 233 -14.93 10.37 -9.11
C THR A 233 -14.83 11.81 -8.60
N GLU A 234 -15.95 12.54 -8.66
CA GLU A 234 -16.04 13.92 -8.16
C GLU A 234 -15.67 14.02 -6.69
N LYS A 235 -16.16 13.10 -5.85
CA LYS A 235 -15.89 13.07 -4.41
C LYS A 235 -14.40 12.90 -4.08
N THR A 236 -13.67 12.06 -4.82
CA THR A 236 -12.22 11.95 -4.66
C THR A 236 -11.51 13.24 -5.04
N GLN A 237 -11.92 13.87 -6.14
CA GLN A 237 -11.34 15.16 -6.58
C GLN A 237 -11.58 16.26 -5.55
N GLU A 238 -12.78 16.32 -4.95
CA GLU A 238 -13.10 17.23 -3.83
C GLU A 238 -12.19 16.97 -2.62
N ARG A 239 -11.98 15.68 -2.23
CA ARG A 239 -11.08 15.31 -1.12
C ARG A 239 -9.66 15.76 -1.38
N ILE A 240 -9.13 15.51 -2.56
CA ILE A 240 -7.78 15.92 -2.95
C ILE A 240 -7.67 17.46 -2.90
N ALA A 241 -8.59 18.19 -3.53
CA ALA A 241 -8.58 19.65 -3.54
C ALA A 241 -8.67 20.23 -2.12
N HIS A 242 -9.54 19.67 -1.27
CA HIS A 242 -9.66 20.09 0.12
C HIS A 242 -8.37 19.86 0.92
N THR A 243 -7.78 18.68 0.78
CA THR A 243 -6.55 18.32 1.51
C THR A 243 -5.38 19.21 1.08
N LEU A 244 -5.23 19.46 -0.22
CA LEU A 244 -4.20 20.37 -0.72
C LEU A 244 -4.37 21.79 -0.19
N LYS A 245 -5.61 22.25 -0.02
CA LYS A 245 -5.92 23.60 0.47
C LYS A 245 -5.78 23.75 1.98
N THR A 246 -6.14 22.72 2.74
CA THR A 246 -6.31 22.82 4.19
C THR A 246 -5.30 22.00 5.01
N GLY A 247 -4.62 21.04 4.38
CA GLY A 247 -3.79 20.03 5.06
C GLY A 247 -4.60 19.01 5.86
N LYS A 248 -5.93 18.96 5.70
CA LYS A 248 -6.82 18.07 6.45
C LYS A 248 -7.66 17.21 5.51
N PRO A 249 -7.94 15.96 5.87
CA PRO A 249 -8.83 15.10 5.08
C PRO A 249 -10.27 15.63 5.11
N LEU A 250 -10.99 15.45 4.00
CA LEU A 250 -12.43 15.69 3.88
C LEU A 250 -13.16 14.35 3.93
N ARG A 251 -14.28 14.29 4.63
CA ARG A 251 -15.26 13.20 4.53
C ARG A 251 -16.53 13.72 3.89
N ASN A 252 -16.92 13.18 2.73
CA ASN A 252 -18.06 13.60 1.91
C ASN A 252 -18.89 12.39 1.43
#